data_0737e5ff3e0f656ae78f8a4f91f0c80a
#
_entry.id   0737e5ff3e0f656ae78f8a4f91f0c80a
#
_cell.length_a   1.000
_cell.length_b   1.000
_cell.length_c   1.000
_cell.angle_alpha   90.00
_cell.angle_beta   90.00
_cell.angle_gamma   90.00
#
_symmetry.space_group_name_H-M   'P 1'
#
loop_
_entity.id
_entity.type
_entity.pdbx_description
1 polymer ?
#
loop_
_entity_poly.entity_id
_entity_poly.type
_entity_poly.pdbx_seq_one_letter_code
_entity_poly.pdbx_strand_id
1 'polypeptide(L)'
;MKGDDNMAAILMIDDEPSILELVKNGLQKDGHLVTVCTSAAQVPPDKLGSYDLILLDIMMPDVDGFSYCEKIRSLVDCPILFLTAKTMEHDITFGLGLGADDYLTKPFRIAELRARVNAHLRREHRERHAALIFDRIKIDLSAKELRVDGTPVPLTKSEYLICEYLARNKGQVFSREQVYEAVFSLDGESDNSTIATHIKNIRAKLGKSGIQPIATVWGIGYKWE
;
A
#
# COMPACT_ATOMS: atom_id res chain seq x y z
N MET A 1 11.22 26.98 4.76
CA MET A 1 10.07 26.39 5.42
C MET A 1 9.88 25.01 4.81
N LYS A 2 10.36 23.94 5.49
CA LYS A 2 10.04 22.53 5.18
C LYS A 2 8.89 22.18 6.12
N GLY A 3 7.68 22.35 5.68
CA GLY A 3 6.47 22.07 6.41
C GLY A 3 5.65 20.98 5.72
N ASP A 4 5.10 20.13 6.51
CA ASP A 4 3.91 19.29 6.33
C ASP A 4 3.96 17.94 5.59
N ASP A 5 5.07 17.51 5.01
CA ASP A 5 5.10 16.20 4.32
C ASP A 5 5.23 14.96 5.25
N ASN A 6 5.22 15.13 6.58
CA ASN A 6 5.48 14.01 7.51
C ASN A 6 4.42 13.80 8.59
N MET A 7 3.28 14.49 8.51
CA MET A 7 2.17 14.32 9.46
C MET A 7 1.28 13.16 9.01
N ALA A 8 1.22 12.10 9.82
CA ALA A 8 0.40 10.91 9.56
C ALA A 8 -0.73 10.79 10.57
N ALA A 9 -1.87 10.24 10.15
CA ALA A 9 -2.98 9.86 11.00
C ALA A 9 -2.77 8.42 11.52
N ILE A 10 -2.56 8.27 12.82
CA ILE A 10 -2.27 6.98 13.46
C ILE A 10 -3.43 6.60 14.36
N LEU A 11 -3.96 5.38 14.19
CA LEU A 11 -4.90 4.78 15.11
C LEU A 11 -4.15 3.88 16.08
N MET A 12 -4.49 3.97 17.37
CA MET A 12 -4.01 3.04 18.39
C MET A 12 -5.18 2.45 19.17
N ILE A 13 -5.20 1.12 19.29
CA ILE A 13 -6.21 0.37 20.02
C ILE A 13 -5.50 -0.51 21.06
N ASP A 14 -5.78 -0.26 22.35
CA ASP A 14 -5.15 -0.93 23.48
C ASP A 14 -6.04 -0.72 24.72
N ASP A 15 -6.35 -1.75 25.49
CA ASP A 15 -7.22 -1.62 26.66
C ASP A 15 -6.54 -0.95 27.86
N GLU A 16 -5.24 -0.72 27.82
CA GLU A 16 -4.47 -0.05 28.87
C GLU A 16 -4.35 1.47 28.63
N PRO A 17 -5.06 2.35 29.39
CA PRO A 17 -5.01 3.80 29.19
C PRO A 17 -3.61 4.39 29.35
N SER A 18 -2.78 3.80 30.22
CA SER A 18 -1.40 4.25 30.44
C SER A 18 -0.51 4.07 29.22
N ILE A 19 -0.70 2.96 28.48
CA ILE A 19 0.00 2.68 27.24
C ILE A 19 -0.49 3.63 26.14
N LEU A 20 -1.81 3.82 26.04
CA LEU A 20 -2.39 4.77 25.09
C LEU A 20 -1.83 6.19 25.26
N GLU A 21 -1.74 6.68 26.51
CA GLU A 21 -1.20 8.01 26.80
C GLU A 21 0.31 8.10 26.48
N LEU A 22 1.09 7.10 26.88
CA LEU A 22 2.52 7.03 26.60
C LEU A 22 2.80 7.10 25.09
N VAL A 23 2.11 6.27 24.32
CA VAL A 23 2.29 6.18 22.86
C VAL A 23 1.80 7.45 22.17
N LYS A 24 0.62 7.94 22.53
CA LYS A 24 0.08 9.19 22.00
C LYS A 24 1.06 10.35 22.20
N ASN A 25 1.53 10.56 23.43
CA ASN A 25 2.49 11.63 23.75
C ASN A 25 3.83 11.45 23.01
N GLY A 26 4.26 10.20 22.80
CA GLY A 26 5.49 9.90 22.07
C GLY A 26 5.39 10.24 20.58
N LEU A 27 4.33 9.81 19.92
CA LEU A 27 4.12 10.00 18.47
C LEU A 27 3.70 11.42 18.11
N GLN A 28 2.98 12.12 19.00
CA GLN A 28 2.67 13.54 18.81
C GLN A 28 3.92 14.43 18.79
N LYS A 29 5.00 14.04 19.49
CA LYS A 29 6.29 14.75 19.42
C LYS A 29 6.94 14.67 18.03
N ASP A 30 6.57 13.67 17.23
CA ASP A 30 7.01 13.53 15.83
C ASP A 30 6.06 14.24 14.84
N GLY A 31 5.02 14.92 15.34
CA GLY A 31 4.06 15.68 14.53
C GLY A 31 2.88 14.84 14.01
N HIS A 32 2.71 13.57 14.46
CA HIS A 32 1.61 12.74 14.01
C HIS A 32 0.28 13.06 14.73
N LEU A 33 -0.84 12.83 14.03
CA LEU A 33 -2.18 12.85 14.63
C LEU A 33 -2.50 11.45 15.16
N VAL A 34 -2.68 11.32 16.48
CA VAL A 34 -2.91 10.03 17.13
C VAL A 34 -4.31 9.96 17.71
N THR A 35 -5.12 9.06 17.14
CA THR A 35 -6.42 8.65 17.69
C THR A 35 -6.21 7.43 18.56
N VAL A 36 -6.71 7.46 19.80
CA VAL A 36 -6.61 6.34 20.74
C VAL A 36 -7.99 5.80 21.08
N CYS A 37 -8.11 4.47 21.15
CA CYS A 37 -9.33 3.75 21.52
C CYS A 37 -8.98 2.67 22.53
N THR A 38 -9.81 2.50 23.56
CA THR A 38 -9.64 1.43 24.57
C THR A 38 -10.28 0.11 24.14
N SER A 39 -10.99 0.10 23.03
CA SER A 39 -11.67 -1.08 22.47
C SER A 39 -11.80 -0.93 20.96
N ALA A 40 -11.73 -2.04 20.24
CA ALA A 40 -11.97 -2.09 18.80
C ALA A 40 -13.38 -1.64 18.41
N ALA A 41 -14.37 -1.79 19.30
CA ALA A 41 -15.76 -1.37 19.08
C ALA A 41 -15.92 0.15 18.97
N GLN A 42 -14.95 0.94 19.45
CA GLN A 42 -14.98 2.40 19.38
C GLN A 42 -14.58 2.94 17.99
N VAL A 43 -14.05 2.08 17.11
CA VAL A 43 -13.57 2.50 15.80
C VAL A 43 -14.66 2.27 14.75
N PRO A 44 -15.24 3.32 14.14
CA PRO A 44 -16.19 3.17 13.06
C PRO A 44 -15.51 2.56 11.82
N PRO A 45 -16.09 1.49 11.21
CA PRO A 45 -15.47 0.82 10.06
C PRO A 45 -15.18 1.74 8.87
N ASP A 46 -16.04 2.72 8.65
CA ASP A 46 -15.90 3.72 7.58
C ASP A 46 -14.72 4.68 7.77
N LYS A 47 -14.19 4.78 8.98
CA LYS A 47 -13.01 5.61 9.28
C LYS A 47 -11.68 4.87 9.20
N LEU A 48 -11.69 3.55 9.16
CA LEU A 48 -10.45 2.74 9.15
C LEU A 48 -9.53 3.11 7.99
N GLY A 49 -10.07 3.31 6.79
CA GLY A 49 -9.29 3.69 5.61
C GLY A 49 -8.70 5.11 5.64
N SER A 50 -9.00 5.91 6.67
CA SER A 50 -8.44 7.27 6.83
C SER A 50 -7.13 7.31 7.63
N TYR A 51 -6.69 6.19 8.18
CA TYR A 51 -5.44 6.10 8.93
C TYR A 51 -4.28 5.67 8.05
N ASP A 52 -3.11 6.22 8.33
CA ASP A 52 -1.85 5.91 7.65
C ASP A 52 -1.07 4.78 8.34
N LEU A 53 -1.44 4.43 9.58
CA LEU A 53 -0.88 3.33 10.35
C LEU A 53 -1.80 2.97 11.51
N ILE A 54 -1.89 1.67 11.81
CA ILE A 54 -2.65 1.15 12.95
C ILE A 54 -1.71 0.45 13.92
N LEU A 55 -1.77 0.82 15.19
CA LEU A 55 -1.17 0.12 16.32
C LEU A 55 -2.27 -0.65 17.04
N LEU A 56 -2.11 -1.95 17.21
CA LEU A 56 -3.15 -2.83 17.71
C LEU A 56 -2.62 -3.76 18.80
N ASP A 57 -3.20 -3.70 19.99
CA ASP A 57 -2.92 -4.72 20.99
C ASP A 57 -3.60 -6.05 20.61
N ILE A 58 -2.92 -7.14 20.90
CA ILE A 58 -3.45 -8.48 20.67
C ILE A 58 -4.35 -8.91 21.85
N MET A 59 -3.96 -8.56 23.08
CA MET A 59 -4.58 -9.07 24.29
C MET A 59 -5.61 -8.09 24.87
N MET A 60 -6.70 -7.87 24.14
CA MET A 60 -7.81 -7.06 24.62
C MET A 60 -8.95 -7.94 25.17
N PRO A 61 -9.68 -7.51 26.25
CA PRO A 61 -10.72 -8.33 26.88
C PRO A 61 -11.93 -8.58 25.97
N ASP A 62 -12.26 -7.64 25.09
CA ASP A 62 -13.48 -7.69 24.28
C ASP A 62 -13.29 -8.41 22.94
N VAL A 63 -12.14 -8.28 22.33
CA VAL A 63 -11.82 -8.84 21.00
C VAL A 63 -10.35 -9.21 20.93
N ASP A 64 -10.07 -10.43 20.54
CA ASP A 64 -8.71 -10.85 20.21
C ASP A 64 -8.17 -10.04 19.03
N GLY A 65 -7.01 -9.39 19.21
CA GLY A 65 -6.43 -8.50 18.22
C GLY A 65 -6.08 -9.19 16.91
N PHE A 66 -5.78 -10.48 16.90
CA PHE A 66 -5.57 -11.26 15.68
C PHE A 66 -6.84 -11.35 14.85
N SER A 67 -7.96 -11.73 15.46
CA SER A 67 -9.27 -11.79 14.80
C SER A 67 -9.73 -10.42 14.31
N TYR A 68 -9.40 -9.36 15.05
CA TYR A 68 -9.72 -8.01 14.61
C TYR A 68 -8.85 -7.58 13.42
N CYS A 69 -7.56 -7.89 13.43
CA CYS A 69 -6.65 -7.63 12.31
C CYS A 69 -7.14 -8.30 11.02
N GLU A 70 -7.46 -9.60 11.07
CA GLU A 70 -7.99 -10.34 9.93
C GLU A 70 -9.25 -9.67 9.36
N LYS A 71 -10.17 -9.26 10.24
CA LYS A 71 -11.42 -8.58 9.85
C LYS A 71 -11.18 -7.24 9.15
N ILE A 72 -10.24 -6.43 9.63
CA ILE A 72 -10.00 -5.10 9.09
C ILE A 72 -9.00 -5.07 7.93
N ARG A 73 -8.20 -6.11 7.72
CA ARG A 73 -7.14 -6.13 6.69
C ARG A 73 -7.66 -5.86 5.29
N SER A 74 -8.85 -6.36 4.96
CA SER A 74 -9.49 -6.09 3.67
C SER A 74 -10.07 -4.67 3.53
N LEU A 75 -10.15 -3.91 4.63
CA LEU A 75 -10.71 -2.56 4.68
C LEU A 75 -9.63 -1.47 4.68
N VAL A 76 -8.36 -1.84 4.92
CA VAL A 76 -7.25 -0.89 5.05
C VAL A 76 -6.05 -1.35 4.25
N ASP A 77 -5.35 -0.38 3.63
CA ASP A 77 -4.08 -0.62 2.94
C ASP A 77 -2.87 -0.21 3.79
N CYS A 78 -3.10 0.50 4.90
CA CYS A 78 -2.03 1.00 5.76
C CYS A 78 -1.39 -0.12 6.60
N PRO A 79 -0.13 0.08 7.07
CA PRO A 79 0.54 -0.87 7.95
C PRO A 79 -0.20 -1.08 9.27
N ILE A 80 -0.28 -2.34 9.71
CA ILE A 80 -0.78 -2.75 11.02
C ILE A 80 0.38 -3.30 11.83
N LEU A 81 0.69 -2.68 12.97
CA LEU A 81 1.73 -3.11 13.90
C LEU A 81 1.09 -3.63 15.18
N PHE A 82 1.40 -4.85 15.56
CA PHE A 82 0.96 -5.39 16.83
C PHE A 82 1.81 -4.89 18.00
N LEU A 83 1.13 -4.53 19.10
CA LEU A 83 1.74 -4.32 20.41
C LEU A 83 1.28 -5.45 21.31
N THR A 84 2.19 -6.29 21.84
CA THR A 84 1.76 -7.51 22.52
C THR A 84 2.67 -7.93 23.65
N ALA A 85 2.09 -8.52 24.71
CA ALA A 85 2.83 -9.24 25.74
C ALA A 85 3.24 -10.66 25.29
N LYS A 86 2.72 -11.16 24.16
CA LYS A 86 3.07 -12.49 23.63
C LYS A 86 4.47 -12.47 23.01
N THR A 87 5.33 -13.36 23.48
CA THR A 87 6.74 -13.47 23.08
C THR A 87 7.05 -14.76 22.33
N MET A 88 6.07 -15.66 22.17
CA MET A 88 6.31 -16.93 21.50
C MET A 88 6.44 -16.74 19.99
N GLU A 89 7.45 -17.35 19.40
CA GLU A 89 7.77 -17.28 17.97
C GLU A 89 6.58 -17.72 17.08
N HIS A 90 5.78 -18.66 17.57
CA HIS A 90 4.56 -19.14 16.92
C HIS A 90 3.49 -18.02 16.81
N ASP A 91 3.26 -17.23 17.88
CA ASP A 91 2.28 -16.15 17.87
C ASP A 91 2.70 -15.02 16.91
N ILE A 92 4.00 -14.76 16.82
CA ILE A 92 4.59 -13.78 15.92
C ILE A 92 4.40 -14.19 14.45
N THR A 93 4.76 -15.43 14.13
CA THR A 93 4.62 -15.99 12.78
C THR A 93 3.16 -16.04 12.35
N PHE A 94 2.27 -16.39 13.28
CA PHE A 94 0.83 -16.40 13.06
C PHE A 94 0.29 -15.01 12.75
N GLY A 95 0.64 -14.00 13.56
CA GLY A 95 0.17 -12.61 13.37
C GLY A 95 0.63 -12.00 12.04
N LEU A 96 1.88 -12.24 11.63
CA LEU A 96 2.38 -11.81 10.33
C LEU A 96 1.66 -12.53 9.18
N GLY A 97 1.30 -13.81 9.36
CA GLY A 97 0.51 -14.57 8.37
C GLY A 97 -0.93 -14.06 8.21
N LEU A 98 -1.49 -13.37 9.21
CA LEU A 98 -2.82 -12.73 9.16
C LEU A 98 -2.81 -11.35 8.49
N GLY A 99 -1.65 -10.85 8.06
CA GLY A 99 -1.52 -9.58 7.35
C GLY A 99 -1.05 -8.39 8.20
N ALA A 100 -0.50 -8.64 9.38
CA ALA A 100 0.25 -7.62 10.10
C ALA A 100 1.62 -7.38 9.47
N ASP A 101 2.10 -6.14 9.51
CA ASP A 101 3.34 -5.72 8.87
C ASP A 101 4.54 -5.75 9.82
N ASP A 102 4.31 -5.65 11.12
CA ASP A 102 5.35 -5.70 12.16
C ASP A 102 4.71 -6.01 13.53
N TYR A 103 5.56 -6.27 14.52
CA TYR A 103 5.11 -6.41 15.89
C TYR A 103 6.17 -5.89 16.87
N LEU A 104 5.72 -5.48 18.06
CA LEU A 104 6.56 -4.98 19.15
C LEU A 104 6.10 -5.57 20.48
N THR A 105 7.01 -6.22 21.20
CA THR A 105 6.69 -6.87 22.48
C THR A 105 6.65 -5.86 23.62
N LYS A 106 5.63 -5.98 24.49
CA LYS A 106 5.53 -5.28 25.78
C LYS A 106 6.40 -6.00 26.83
N PRO A 107 7.18 -5.27 27.68
CA PRO A 107 7.34 -3.82 27.69
C PRO A 107 8.30 -3.33 26.61
N PHE A 108 7.97 -2.22 25.95
CA PHE A 108 8.79 -1.61 24.91
C PHE A 108 9.29 -0.21 25.32
N ARG A 109 10.35 0.23 24.65
CA ARG A 109 10.82 1.62 24.77
C ARG A 109 10.10 2.50 23.74
N ILE A 110 9.61 3.66 24.16
CA ILE A 110 8.94 4.59 23.25
C ILE A 110 9.82 5.00 22.05
N ALA A 111 11.12 5.05 22.23
CA ALA A 111 12.07 5.33 21.15
C ALA A 111 12.08 4.23 20.08
N GLU A 112 11.94 2.97 20.48
CA GLU A 112 11.84 1.83 19.55
C GLU A 112 10.53 1.88 18.77
N LEU A 113 9.39 2.08 19.45
CA LEU A 113 8.09 2.24 18.78
C LEU A 113 8.14 3.34 17.73
N ARG A 114 8.64 4.54 18.11
CA ARG A 114 8.78 5.68 17.20
C ARG A 114 9.64 5.35 15.99
N ALA A 115 10.76 4.65 16.18
CA ALA A 115 11.63 4.24 15.09
C ALA A 115 10.93 3.31 14.09
N ARG A 116 10.14 2.33 14.59
CA ARG A 116 9.38 1.39 13.76
C ARG A 116 8.24 2.11 13.02
N VAL A 117 7.43 2.90 13.72
CA VAL A 117 6.36 3.70 13.12
C VAL A 117 6.90 4.57 11.99
N ASN A 118 7.96 5.34 12.26
CA ASN A 118 8.57 6.19 11.25
C ASN A 118 9.19 5.40 10.07
N ALA A 119 9.66 4.18 10.30
CA ALA A 119 10.18 3.32 9.23
C ALA A 119 9.05 2.85 8.30
N HIS A 120 7.91 2.42 8.86
CA HIS A 120 6.74 2.01 8.08
C HIS A 120 6.12 3.19 7.33
N LEU A 121 5.87 4.32 7.99
CA LEU A 121 5.34 5.51 7.34
C LEU A 121 6.24 5.99 6.18
N ARG A 122 7.57 5.97 6.36
CA ARG A 122 8.52 6.33 5.31
C ARG A 122 8.46 5.35 4.13
N ARG A 123 8.24 4.04 4.37
CA ARG A 123 8.07 3.02 3.32
C ARG A 123 6.80 3.29 2.53
N GLU A 124 5.68 3.51 3.21
CA GLU A 124 4.40 3.89 2.62
C GLU A 124 4.48 5.19 1.81
N HIS A 125 5.13 6.23 2.35
CA HIS A 125 5.38 7.46 1.60
C HIS A 125 6.20 7.22 0.34
N ARG A 126 7.25 6.38 0.39
CA ARG A 126 8.03 6.03 -0.79
C ARG A 126 7.21 5.26 -1.82
N GLU A 127 6.35 4.37 -1.38
CA GLU A 127 5.46 3.60 -2.26
C GLU A 127 4.36 4.48 -2.84
N ARG A 128 3.73 5.34 -2.03
CA ARG A 128 2.71 6.30 -2.48
C ARG A 128 3.27 7.38 -3.41
N HIS A 129 4.51 7.81 -3.22
CA HIS A 129 5.19 8.79 -4.07
C HIS A 129 6.13 8.15 -5.10
N ALA A 130 6.16 6.83 -5.20
CA ALA A 130 6.94 6.16 -6.21
C ALA A 130 6.37 6.51 -7.59
N ALA A 131 7.02 7.39 -8.30
CA ALA A 131 6.80 7.58 -9.71
C ALA A 131 7.84 6.78 -10.50
N LEU A 132 7.40 6.02 -11.48
CA LEU A 132 8.31 5.45 -12.47
C LEU A 132 8.61 6.53 -13.51
N ILE A 133 9.88 6.85 -13.69
CA ILE A 133 10.32 7.91 -14.62
C ILE A 133 11.16 7.27 -15.72
N PHE A 134 10.74 7.46 -16.97
CA PHE A 134 11.41 6.94 -18.15
C PHE A 134 11.50 8.08 -19.19
N ASP A 135 12.65 8.71 -19.31
CA ASP A 135 12.87 9.85 -20.23
C ASP A 135 11.71 10.88 -20.13
N ARG A 136 10.79 10.84 -21.09
CA ARG A 136 9.64 11.74 -21.21
C ARG A 136 8.36 11.25 -20.49
N ILE A 137 8.36 10.01 -19.95
CA ILE A 137 7.20 9.38 -19.30
C ILE A 137 7.36 9.42 -17.79
N LYS A 138 6.34 9.90 -17.09
CA LYS A 138 6.17 9.77 -15.65
C LYS A 138 4.89 8.98 -15.36
N ILE A 139 5.00 7.84 -14.67
CA ILE A 139 3.87 7.07 -14.15
C ILE A 139 3.79 7.36 -12.66
N ASP A 140 2.77 8.08 -12.25
CA ASP A 140 2.48 8.35 -10.84
C ASP A 140 1.67 7.19 -10.28
N LEU A 141 2.28 6.42 -9.39
CA LEU A 141 1.68 5.19 -8.86
C LEU A 141 0.59 5.47 -7.82
N SER A 142 0.65 6.62 -7.17
CA SER A 142 -0.34 7.06 -6.20
C SER A 142 -1.56 7.67 -6.86
N ALA A 143 -1.33 8.59 -7.82
CA ALA A 143 -2.41 9.21 -8.57
C ALA A 143 -3.02 8.30 -9.64
N LYS A 144 -2.40 7.11 -9.89
CA LYS A 144 -2.78 6.20 -10.98
C LYS A 144 -2.83 6.91 -12.34
N GLU A 145 -1.86 7.76 -12.60
CA GLU A 145 -1.80 8.62 -13.77
C GLU A 145 -0.48 8.45 -14.53
N LEU A 146 -0.55 8.42 -15.85
CA LEU A 146 0.60 8.46 -16.74
C LEU A 146 0.67 9.82 -17.44
N ARG A 147 1.83 10.46 -17.38
CA ARG A 147 2.11 11.74 -18.03
C ARG A 147 3.25 11.61 -19.02
N VAL A 148 3.14 12.34 -20.12
CA VAL A 148 4.21 12.51 -21.12
C VAL A 148 4.53 13.99 -21.21
N ASP A 149 5.78 14.36 -20.99
CA ASP A 149 6.24 15.78 -20.91
C ASP A 149 5.36 16.62 -19.97
N GLY A 150 4.97 16.04 -18.82
CA GLY A 150 4.10 16.69 -17.85
C GLY A 150 2.60 16.69 -18.20
N THR A 151 2.22 16.31 -19.44
CA THR A 151 0.82 16.28 -19.88
C THR A 151 0.19 14.92 -19.57
N PRO A 152 -0.97 14.84 -18.87
CA PRO A 152 -1.62 13.59 -18.56
C PRO A 152 -2.17 12.91 -19.82
N VAL A 153 -2.00 11.58 -19.89
CA VAL A 153 -2.54 10.73 -20.95
C VAL A 153 -3.83 10.07 -20.45
N PRO A 154 -4.98 10.25 -21.13
CA PRO A 154 -6.26 9.72 -20.64
C PRO A 154 -6.36 8.20 -20.84
N LEU A 155 -5.76 7.44 -19.95
CA LEU A 155 -5.85 5.99 -19.91
C LEU A 155 -7.09 5.55 -19.14
N THR A 156 -7.70 4.44 -19.56
CA THR A 156 -8.68 3.72 -18.72
C THR A 156 -7.97 3.00 -17.57
N LYS A 157 -8.70 2.55 -16.56
CA LYS A 157 -8.15 1.79 -15.42
C LYS A 157 -7.31 0.59 -15.91
N SER A 158 -7.87 -0.21 -16.83
CA SER A 158 -7.18 -1.39 -17.40
C SER A 158 -5.91 -1.01 -18.18
N GLU A 159 -5.97 0.03 -18.99
CA GLU A 159 -4.81 0.52 -19.74
C GLU A 159 -3.71 1.04 -18.82
N TYR A 160 -4.09 1.75 -17.76
CA TYR A 160 -3.14 2.22 -16.75
C TYR A 160 -2.45 1.04 -16.04
N LEU A 161 -3.22 0.05 -15.57
CA LEU A 161 -2.67 -1.12 -14.88
C LEU A 161 -1.72 -1.94 -15.75
N ILE A 162 -2.01 -2.07 -17.05
CA ILE A 162 -1.11 -2.71 -18.01
C ILE A 162 0.18 -1.90 -18.16
N CYS A 163 0.09 -0.57 -18.28
CA CYS A 163 1.28 0.29 -18.34
C CYS A 163 2.11 0.18 -17.07
N GLU A 164 1.48 0.24 -15.89
CA GLU A 164 2.15 0.10 -14.60
C GLU A 164 2.87 -1.23 -14.48
N TYR A 165 2.19 -2.35 -14.80
CA TYR A 165 2.77 -3.69 -14.70
C TYR A 165 4.00 -3.85 -15.61
N LEU A 166 3.89 -3.48 -16.88
CA LEU A 166 5.00 -3.59 -17.83
C LEU A 166 6.14 -2.65 -17.49
N ALA A 167 5.85 -1.43 -17.03
CA ALA A 167 6.84 -0.43 -16.67
C ALA A 167 7.63 -0.81 -15.41
N ARG A 168 6.96 -1.37 -14.39
CA ARG A 168 7.63 -1.91 -13.19
C ARG A 168 8.63 -3.03 -13.52
N ASN A 169 8.37 -3.74 -14.60
CA ASN A 169 9.19 -4.87 -15.06
C ASN A 169 9.91 -4.52 -16.39
N LYS A 170 10.39 -3.28 -16.50
CA LYS A 170 11.08 -2.80 -17.71
C LYS A 170 12.10 -3.79 -18.23
N GLY A 171 12.06 -4.05 -19.53
CA GLY A 171 12.96 -4.96 -20.22
C GLY A 171 12.55 -6.45 -20.20
N GLN A 172 11.64 -6.85 -19.32
CA GLN A 172 11.10 -8.21 -19.27
C GLN A 172 9.97 -8.39 -20.28
N VAL A 173 9.88 -9.58 -20.86
CA VAL A 173 8.83 -9.96 -21.83
C VAL A 173 7.77 -10.78 -21.11
N PHE A 174 6.51 -10.39 -21.28
CA PHE A 174 5.36 -11.07 -20.70
C PHE A 174 4.39 -11.53 -21.79
N SER A 175 3.89 -12.76 -21.67
CA SER A 175 2.86 -13.27 -22.55
C SER A 175 1.51 -12.52 -22.27
N ARG A 176 0.55 -12.68 -23.16
CA ARG A 176 -0.80 -12.10 -22.97
C ARG A 176 -1.44 -12.65 -21.70
N GLU A 177 -1.28 -13.94 -21.46
CA GLU A 177 -1.78 -14.66 -20.29
C GLU A 177 -1.18 -14.10 -19.01
N GLN A 178 0.14 -13.92 -18.98
CA GLN A 178 0.82 -13.35 -17.81
C GLN A 178 0.38 -11.91 -17.51
N VAL A 179 0.23 -11.07 -18.55
CA VAL A 179 -0.29 -9.70 -18.36
C VAL A 179 -1.73 -9.74 -17.86
N TYR A 180 -2.55 -10.64 -18.41
CA TYR A 180 -3.94 -10.80 -18.01
C TYR A 180 -4.05 -11.23 -16.54
N GLU A 181 -3.36 -12.28 -16.14
CA GLU A 181 -3.34 -12.78 -14.76
C GLU A 181 -2.87 -11.72 -13.76
N ALA A 182 -1.81 -10.97 -14.10
CA ALA A 182 -1.27 -9.94 -13.22
C ALA A 182 -2.20 -8.73 -13.03
N VAL A 183 -3.02 -8.41 -14.04
CA VAL A 183 -3.83 -7.17 -14.05
C VAL A 183 -5.30 -7.44 -13.70
N PHE A 184 -5.83 -8.62 -14.03
CA PHE A 184 -7.28 -8.93 -13.97
C PHE A 184 -7.62 -10.14 -13.09
N SER A 185 -6.68 -10.74 -12.38
CA SER A 185 -6.89 -11.98 -11.58
C SER A 185 -8.01 -11.89 -10.53
N LEU A 186 -8.48 -10.70 -10.20
CA LEU A 186 -9.57 -10.48 -9.23
C LEU A 186 -10.96 -10.24 -9.86
N ASP A 187 -11.04 -9.96 -11.16
CA ASP A 187 -12.29 -9.55 -11.83
C ASP A 187 -12.84 -10.58 -12.86
N GLY A 188 -12.36 -11.77 -12.88
CA GLY A 188 -12.95 -13.08 -13.25
C GLY A 188 -13.72 -13.29 -14.56
N GLU A 189 -13.89 -12.37 -15.53
CA GLU A 189 -14.72 -12.63 -16.74
C GLU A 189 -14.24 -11.98 -18.05
N SER A 190 -12.96 -11.78 -18.27
CA SER A 190 -12.48 -11.26 -19.55
C SER A 190 -11.52 -12.22 -20.26
N ASP A 191 -11.66 -12.40 -21.56
CA ASP A 191 -10.80 -13.25 -22.39
C ASP A 191 -9.42 -12.58 -22.63
N ASN A 192 -8.34 -13.37 -22.67
CA ASN A 192 -6.97 -12.97 -23.00
C ASN A 192 -6.84 -12.14 -24.29
N SER A 193 -7.80 -12.24 -25.21
CA SER A 193 -7.85 -11.45 -26.44
C SER A 193 -7.96 -9.95 -26.18
N THR A 194 -8.45 -9.53 -25.01
CA THR A 194 -8.63 -8.12 -24.64
C THR A 194 -7.30 -7.38 -24.46
N ILE A 195 -6.21 -8.08 -24.04
CA ILE A 195 -4.88 -7.48 -23.86
C ILE A 195 -4.36 -6.86 -25.16
N ALA A 196 -4.49 -7.52 -26.30
CA ALA A 196 -4.03 -6.98 -27.57
C ALA A 196 -4.78 -5.68 -27.95
N THR A 197 -6.06 -5.61 -27.63
CA THR A 197 -6.88 -4.41 -27.84
C THR A 197 -6.43 -3.26 -26.91
N HIS A 198 -6.20 -3.55 -25.64
CA HIS A 198 -5.68 -2.54 -24.69
C HIS A 198 -4.31 -2.02 -25.14
N ILE A 199 -3.38 -2.91 -25.50
CA ILE A 199 -2.06 -2.49 -26.00
C ILE A 199 -2.18 -1.61 -27.25
N LYS A 200 -3.06 -1.94 -28.18
CA LYS A 200 -3.34 -1.10 -29.37
C LYS A 200 -3.82 0.30 -28.96
N ASN A 201 -4.76 0.37 -28.01
CA ASN A 201 -5.32 1.64 -27.54
C ASN A 201 -4.27 2.47 -26.79
N ILE A 202 -3.47 1.85 -25.90
CA ILE A 202 -2.36 2.50 -25.19
C ILE A 202 -1.38 3.12 -26.21
N ARG A 203 -0.95 2.34 -27.20
CA ARG A 203 -0.05 2.82 -28.26
C ARG A 203 -0.65 3.98 -29.05
N ALA A 204 -1.93 3.94 -29.36
CA ALA A 204 -2.60 5.04 -30.06
C ALA A 204 -2.64 6.32 -29.21
N LYS A 205 -2.82 6.19 -27.89
CA LYS A 205 -2.83 7.34 -26.95
C LYS A 205 -1.44 7.93 -26.75
N LEU A 206 -0.44 7.10 -26.49
CA LEU A 206 0.95 7.52 -26.31
C LEU A 206 1.59 8.00 -27.61
N GLY A 207 1.20 7.41 -28.74
CA GLY A 207 1.66 7.79 -30.07
C GLY A 207 1.30 9.22 -30.47
N LYS A 208 0.26 9.82 -29.87
CA LYS A 208 -0.06 11.25 -30.04
C LYS A 208 1.07 12.17 -29.57
N SER A 209 1.86 11.71 -28.60
CA SER A 209 3.04 12.42 -28.11
C SER A 209 4.35 11.91 -28.73
N GLY A 210 4.27 11.08 -29.78
CA GLY A 210 5.43 10.53 -30.48
C GLY A 210 6.19 9.45 -29.69
N ILE A 211 5.54 8.80 -28.71
CA ILE A 211 6.19 7.83 -27.82
C ILE A 211 5.53 6.46 -27.94
N GLN A 212 6.34 5.40 -28.00
CA GLN A 212 5.88 4.01 -28.04
C GLN A 212 6.75 3.12 -27.12
N PRO A 213 6.54 3.17 -25.80
CA PRO A 213 7.38 2.44 -24.85
C PRO A 213 7.10 0.94 -24.80
N ILE A 214 5.97 0.47 -25.36
CA ILE A 214 5.60 -0.94 -25.34
C ILE A 214 5.99 -1.58 -26.67
N ALA A 215 6.98 -2.45 -26.64
CA ALA A 215 7.39 -3.25 -27.79
C ALA A 215 6.66 -4.60 -27.85
N THR A 216 6.46 -5.13 -29.08
CA THR A 216 5.99 -6.49 -29.30
C THR A 216 7.16 -7.40 -29.54
N VAL A 217 7.25 -8.50 -28.78
CA VAL A 217 8.16 -9.59 -29.04
C VAL A 217 7.36 -10.69 -29.75
N TRP A 218 7.58 -10.83 -31.06
CA TRP A 218 6.80 -11.72 -31.91
C TRP A 218 6.81 -13.17 -31.42
N GLY A 219 5.62 -13.76 -31.35
CA GLY A 219 5.42 -15.10 -30.85
C GLY A 219 5.51 -15.28 -29.34
N ILE A 220 5.85 -14.21 -28.56
CA ILE A 220 6.03 -14.27 -27.10
C ILE A 220 5.06 -13.33 -26.38
N GLY A 221 5.10 -12.01 -26.66
CA GLY A 221 4.25 -11.07 -25.95
C GLY A 221 4.71 -9.62 -26.02
N TYR A 222 4.69 -8.93 -24.89
CA TYR A 222 4.96 -7.50 -24.78
C TYR A 222 6.02 -7.20 -23.72
N LYS A 223 6.77 -6.11 -23.93
CA LYS A 223 7.71 -5.56 -22.95
C LYS A 223 7.68 -4.04 -22.94
N TRP A 224 8.05 -3.44 -21.83
CA TRP A 224 8.37 -2.01 -21.73
C TRP A 224 9.86 -1.79 -22.05
N GLU A 225 10.18 -0.82 -22.90
CA GLU A 225 11.56 -0.44 -23.30
C GLU A 225 12.13 0.74 -22.51
#